data_d33c865297d0f59259c80cd4a2c2731f
#
_entry.id   d33c865297d0f59259c80cd4a2c2731f
#
_cell.length_a   1.000
_cell.length_b   1.000
_cell.length_c   1.000
_cell.angle_alpha   90.00
_cell.angle_beta   90.00
_cell.angle_gamma   90.00
#
_symmetry.space_group_name_H-M   'P 1'
#
loop_
_entity.id
_entity.type
_entity.pdbx_description
1 polymer ?
#
loop_
_entity_poly.entity_id
_entity_poly.type
_entity_poly.pdbx_seq_one_letter_code
_entity_poly.pdbx_strand_id
1 'polypeptide(L)'
;MTVDVRYLVDDVEAAVAFYLRHLGFSEEGRWEGAPFRMLRRGDLRLWISGPGSSASRPMPDGATPAPGGWNRFVVEVDDIEAEVARLRAAGVGFRSEVVSGPGGKQAVLDDPAGNPVELFQPASPTV
;
A
#
# COMPACT_ATOMS: atom_id res chain seq x y z
N MET A 1 1.24 -11.22 -16.59
CA MET A 1 0.60 -11.76 -15.38
C MET A 1 0.51 -10.68 -14.33
N THR A 2 -0.64 -10.55 -13.68
CA THR A 2 -0.83 -9.59 -12.59
C THR A 2 -0.80 -10.31 -11.25
N VAL A 3 -0.37 -9.59 -10.22
CA VAL A 3 -0.51 -10.02 -8.84
C VAL A 3 -1.54 -9.11 -8.18
N ASP A 4 -2.52 -9.70 -7.52
CA ASP A 4 -3.57 -8.97 -6.83
C ASP A 4 -3.34 -9.06 -5.33
N VAL A 5 -3.39 -7.89 -4.66
CA VAL A 5 -3.29 -7.79 -3.21
C VAL A 5 -4.51 -7.05 -2.71
N ARG A 6 -5.13 -7.56 -1.65
CA ARG A 6 -6.27 -6.90 -1.03
C ARG A 6 -5.86 -6.20 0.25
N TYR A 7 -6.17 -4.91 0.34
CA TYR A 7 -5.99 -4.14 1.56
C TYR A 7 -7.36 -3.72 2.08
N LEU A 8 -7.62 -4.03 3.33
CA LEU A 8 -8.81 -3.55 4.03
C LEU A 8 -8.57 -2.13 4.48
N VAL A 9 -9.56 -1.27 4.30
CA VAL A 9 -9.47 0.13 4.71
C VAL A 9 -10.78 0.53 5.38
N ASP A 10 -10.72 1.56 6.20
CA ASP A 10 -11.91 2.11 6.85
C ASP A 10 -12.55 3.26 6.05
N ASP A 11 -11.78 3.91 5.18
CA ASP A 11 -12.24 4.99 4.31
C ASP A 11 -11.69 4.77 2.90
N VAL A 12 -12.55 4.28 2.01
CA VAL A 12 -12.16 3.93 0.63
C VAL A 12 -11.67 5.16 -0.13
N GLU A 13 -12.36 6.29 -0.03
CA GLU A 13 -11.99 7.49 -0.78
C GLU A 13 -10.63 8.03 -0.33
N ALA A 14 -10.37 8.05 0.97
CA ALA A 14 -9.07 8.47 1.50
C ALA A 14 -7.94 7.55 1.05
N ALA A 15 -8.17 6.24 1.05
CA ALA A 15 -7.19 5.27 0.60
C ALA A 15 -6.88 5.43 -0.88
N VAL A 16 -7.90 5.53 -1.72
CA VAL A 16 -7.73 5.72 -3.17
C VAL A 16 -6.93 6.99 -3.45
N ALA A 17 -7.32 8.11 -2.84
CA ALA A 17 -6.63 9.38 -3.03
C ALA A 17 -5.14 9.29 -2.64
N PHE A 18 -4.84 8.59 -1.55
CA PHE A 18 -3.48 8.38 -1.08
C PHE A 18 -2.63 7.64 -2.12
N TYR A 19 -3.11 6.50 -2.59
CA TYR A 19 -2.33 5.68 -3.53
C TYR A 19 -2.16 6.36 -4.89
N LEU A 20 -3.18 7.06 -5.37
CA LEU A 20 -3.09 7.79 -6.63
C LEU A 20 -2.14 9.00 -6.52
N ARG A 21 -2.23 9.72 -5.41
CA ARG A 21 -1.45 10.96 -5.23
C ARG A 21 0.01 10.69 -4.89
N HIS A 22 0.27 9.69 -4.04
CA HIS A 22 1.59 9.53 -3.41
C HIS A 22 2.40 8.35 -3.95
N LEU A 23 1.77 7.30 -4.45
CA LEU A 23 2.46 6.07 -4.79
C LEU A 23 2.34 5.66 -6.26
N GLY A 24 1.85 6.56 -7.12
CA GLY A 24 1.86 6.31 -8.56
C GLY A 24 0.87 5.25 -9.04
N PHE A 25 -0.18 4.96 -8.27
CA PHE A 25 -1.23 4.07 -8.72
C PHE A 25 -2.22 4.80 -9.62
N SER A 26 -2.90 4.06 -10.48
CA SER A 26 -4.04 4.53 -11.25
C SER A 26 -5.27 3.70 -10.90
N GLU A 27 -6.45 4.29 -11.04
CA GLU A 27 -7.69 3.55 -10.82
C GLU A 27 -7.99 2.70 -12.05
N GLU A 28 -8.18 1.40 -11.84
CA GLU A 28 -8.45 0.47 -12.93
C GLU A 28 -9.94 0.11 -13.02
N GLY A 29 -10.64 0.10 -11.89
CA GLY A 29 -12.06 -0.21 -11.90
C GLY A 29 -12.75 0.10 -10.59
N ARG A 30 -14.05 0.37 -10.70
CA ARG A 30 -14.95 0.51 -9.56
C ARG A 30 -16.30 -0.08 -9.94
N TRP A 31 -17.02 -0.49 -8.93
CA TRP A 31 -18.39 -0.98 -9.11
C TRP A 31 -19.30 -0.08 -8.31
N GLU A 32 -20.27 0.50 -8.99
CA GLU A 32 -21.19 1.44 -8.36
C GLU A 32 -21.93 0.78 -7.20
N GLY A 33 -21.99 1.49 -6.06
CA GLY A 33 -22.63 1.00 -4.85
C GLY A 33 -21.80 0.03 -4.03
N ALA A 34 -20.63 -0.39 -4.51
CA ALA A 34 -19.75 -1.28 -3.77
C ALA A 34 -18.63 -0.49 -3.08
N PRO A 35 -18.30 -0.78 -1.81
CA PRO A 35 -17.20 -0.14 -1.12
C PRO A 35 -15.87 -0.81 -1.52
N PHE A 36 -15.54 -0.75 -2.81
CA PHE A 36 -14.43 -1.47 -3.41
C PHE A 36 -13.89 -0.70 -4.60
N ARG A 37 -12.57 -0.59 -4.68
CA ARG A 37 -11.87 0.00 -5.82
C ARG A 37 -10.68 -0.88 -6.19
N MET A 38 -10.42 -0.99 -7.48
CA MET A 38 -9.24 -1.69 -7.98
C MET A 38 -8.25 -0.67 -8.52
N LEU A 39 -7.06 -0.65 -7.97
CA LEU A 39 -5.96 0.22 -8.38
C LEU A 39 -4.86 -0.62 -9.01
N ARG A 40 -4.04 0.01 -9.84
CA ARG A 40 -2.93 -0.68 -10.50
C ARG A 40 -1.67 0.18 -10.48
N ARG A 41 -0.55 -0.50 -10.26
CA ARG A 41 0.79 0.03 -10.51
C ARG A 41 1.65 -1.09 -11.07
N GLY A 42 2.03 -0.99 -12.36
CA GLY A 42 2.77 -2.07 -13.03
C GLY A 42 1.97 -3.37 -13.05
N ASP A 43 2.58 -4.43 -12.57
CA ASP A 43 1.96 -5.76 -12.49
C ASP A 43 1.17 -5.99 -11.21
N LEU A 44 1.13 -5.01 -10.31
CA LEU A 44 0.39 -5.10 -9.06
C LEU A 44 -0.98 -4.45 -9.21
N ARG A 45 -2.04 -5.19 -8.87
CA ARG A 45 -3.38 -4.62 -8.65
C ARG A 45 -3.66 -4.62 -7.17
N LEU A 46 -4.04 -3.46 -6.67
CA LEU A 46 -4.38 -3.27 -5.26
C LEU A 46 -5.90 -3.14 -5.13
N TRP A 47 -6.48 -4.07 -4.41
CA TRP A 47 -7.93 -4.12 -4.21
C TRP A 47 -8.25 -3.45 -2.87
N ILE A 48 -8.72 -2.21 -2.95
CA ILE A 48 -9.11 -1.43 -1.77
C ILE A 48 -10.51 -1.86 -1.37
N SER A 49 -10.64 -2.46 -0.20
CA SER A 49 -11.90 -3.04 0.28
C SER A 49 -12.32 -2.37 1.58
N GLY A 50 -13.43 -1.65 1.54
CA GLY A 50 -13.94 -0.88 2.68
C GLY A 50 -14.95 -1.63 3.53
N PRO A 51 -15.50 -0.96 4.57
CA PRO A 51 -16.57 -1.50 5.38
C PRO A 51 -17.79 -1.84 4.53
N GLY A 52 -18.41 -2.98 4.80
CA GLY A 52 -19.54 -3.47 4.03
C GLY A 52 -19.16 -4.27 2.79
N SER A 53 -17.89 -4.34 2.43
CA SER A 53 -17.42 -5.21 1.35
C SER A 53 -17.48 -6.68 1.78
N SER A 54 -17.51 -7.57 0.80
CA SER A 54 -17.51 -9.01 1.10
C SER A 54 -16.26 -9.45 1.87
N ALA A 55 -15.15 -8.76 1.66
CA ALA A 55 -13.89 -9.08 2.33
C ALA A 55 -13.85 -8.62 3.79
N SER A 56 -14.75 -7.72 4.19
CA SER A 56 -14.77 -7.20 5.56
C SER A 56 -15.72 -7.99 6.49
N ARG A 57 -16.38 -9.03 5.96
CA ARG A 57 -17.31 -9.83 6.78
C ARG A 57 -16.59 -10.58 7.88
N PRO A 58 -17.22 -10.71 9.08
CA PRO A 58 -16.68 -11.56 10.13
C PRO A 58 -16.49 -13.00 9.66
N MET A 59 -15.44 -13.64 10.17
CA MET A 59 -15.19 -15.05 9.92
C MET A 59 -16.14 -15.93 10.78
N PRO A 60 -16.29 -17.22 10.43
CA PRO A 60 -17.17 -18.12 11.20
C PRO A 60 -16.86 -18.18 12.70
N ASP A 61 -15.60 -17.98 13.09
CA ASP A 61 -15.17 -17.97 14.49
C ASP A 61 -15.36 -16.60 15.17
N GLY A 62 -15.92 -15.62 14.47
CA GLY A 62 -16.14 -14.27 14.97
C GLY A 62 -14.98 -13.30 14.76
N ALA A 63 -13.86 -13.76 14.21
CA ALA A 63 -12.74 -12.87 13.88
C ALA A 63 -13.16 -11.88 12.81
N THR A 64 -12.84 -10.62 13.02
CA THR A 64 -13.19 -9.53 12.08
C THR A 64 -11.95 -9.06 11.34
N PRO A 65 -11.95 -9.14 9.99
CA PRO A 65 -10.86 -8.58 9.20
C PRO A 65 -10.71 -7.08 9.47
N ALA A 66 -9.47 -6.63 9.61
CA ALA A 66 -9.15 -5.25 9.92
C ALA A 66 -7.88 -4.81 9.19
N PRO A 67 -7.73 -3.50 8.91
CA PRO A 67 -6.48 -2.98 8.35
C PRO A 67 -5.33 -3.08 9.35
N GLY A 68 -4.10 -2.96 8.85
CA GLY A 68 -2.89 -2.97 9.66
C GLY A 68 -2.03 -4.21 9.44
N GLY A 69 -1.28 -4.58 10.47
CA GLY A 69 -0.37 -5.71 10.41
C GLY A 69 1.01 -5.34 9.87
N TRP A 70 1.79 -6.35 9.49
CA TRP A 70 3.17 -6.17 9.02
C TRP A 70 3.41 -6.73 7.61
N ASN A 71 2.54 -7.60 7.11
CA ASN A 71 2.63 -8.06 5.73
C ASN A 71 2.33 -6.91 4.79
N ARG A 72 3.13 -6.79 3.75
CA ARG A 72 3.08 -5.63 2.88
C ARG A 72 3.58 -5.93 1.48
N PHE A 73 3.14 -5.14 0.53
CA PHE A 73 3.77 -5.14 -0.78
C PHE A 73 4.92 -4.13 -0.80
N VAL A 74 5.83 -4.34 -1.74
CA VAL A 74 7.04 -3.53 -1.91
C VAL A 74 6.92 -2.74 -3.20
N VAL A 75 7.22 -1.45 -3.12
CA VAL A 75 7.30 -0.56 -4.27
C VAL A 75 8.76 -0.22 -4.49
N GLU A 76 9.31 -0.60 -5.64
CA GLU A 76 10.68 -0.23 -5.98
C GLU A 76 10.75 1.23 -6.40
N VAL A 77 11.78 1.91 -5.93
CA VAL A 77 12.05 3.32 -6.24
C VAL A 77 13.51 3.50 -6.63
N ASP A 78 13.80 4.54 -7.39
CA ASP A 78 15.17 4.81 -7.85
C ASP A 78 15.98 5.56 -6.79
N ASP A 79 15.33 6.43 -6.00
CA ASP A 79 15.98 7.25 -4.98
C ASP A 79 15.08 7.29 -3.74
N ILE A 80 15.32 6.37 -2.82
CA ILE A 80 14.48 6.22 -1.63
C ILE A 80 14.58 7.43 -0.69
N GLU A 81 15.76 8.05 -0.59
CA GLU A 81 15.92 9.23 0.27
C GLU A 81 15.02 10.38 -0.20
N ALA A 82 14.99 10.62 -1.52
CA ALA A 82 14.13 11.65 -2.11
C ALA A 82 12.64 11.31 -1.94
N GLU A 83 12.27 10.04 -2.14
CA GLU A 83 10.89 9.60 -1.98
C GLU A 83 10.41 9.73 -0.55
N VAL A 84 11.23 9.32 0.42
CA VAL A 84 10.89 9.46 1.85
C VAL A 84 10.75 10.94 2.23
N ALA A 85 11.67 11.80 1.77
CA ALA A 85 11.58 13.23 2.05
C ALA A 85 10.29 13.84 1.47
N ARG A 86 9.94 13.47 0.24
CA ARG A 86 8.71 13.94 -0.42
C ARG A 86 7.47 13.52 0.35
N LEU A 87 7.40 12.27 0.74
CA LEU A 87 6.24 11.71 1.43
C LEU A 87 6.11 12.28 2.86
N ARG A 88 7.22 12.43 3.57
CA ARG A 88 7.20 13.05 4.90
C ARG A 88 6.74 14.50 4.83
N ALA A 89 7.18 15.25 3.82
CA ALA A 89 6.75 16.63 3.61
C ALA A 89 5.24 16.71 3.32
N ALA A 90 4.67 15.67 2.71
CA ALA A 90 3.24 15.58 2.46
C ALA A 90 2.43 15.04 3.66
N GLY A 91 3.08 14.78 4.79
CA GLY A 91 2.41 14.33 6.02
C GLY A 91 2.24 12.83 6.13
N VAL A 92 2.88 12.03 5.27
CA VAL A 92 2.79 10.57 5.32
C VAL A 92 3.57 10.05 6.53
N GLY A 93 2.94 9.17 7.31
CA GLY A 93 3.58 8.53 8.46
C GLY A 93 4.45 7.36 8.05
N PHE A 94 5.59 7.21 8.73
CA PHE A 94 6.51 6.10 8.51
C PHE A 94 6.68 5.31 9.80
N ARG A 95 6.81 3.98 9.66
CA ARG A 95 7.10 3.08 10.78
C ARG A 95 8.59 3.00 11.06
N SER A 96 9.43 3.34 10.08
CA SER A 96 10.88 3.24 10.20
C SER A 96 11.58 4.37 9.47
N GLU A 97 12.84 4.61 9.86
CA GLU A 97 13.78 5.36 9.04
C GLU A 97 14.23 4.50 7.86
N VAL A 98 14.99 5.09 6.93
CA VAL A 98 15.61 4.31 5.85
C VAL A 98 16.65 3.39 6.45
N VAL A 99 16.53 2.09 6.18
CA VAL A 99 17.45 1.05 6.66
C VAL A 99 18.21 0.49 5.47
N SER A 100 19.52 0.38 5.61
CA SER A 100 20.39 -0.20 4.59
C SER A 100 20.72 -1.64 4.93
N GLY A 101 20.66 -2.49 3.92
CA GLY A 101 21.08 -3.88 4.00
C GLY A 101 21.87 -4.27 2.74
N PRO A 102 22.33 -5.53 2.65
CA PRO A 102 23.11 -5.95 1.48
C PRO A 102 22.32 -5.92 0.17
N GLY A 103 20.99 -6.09 0.22
CA GLY A 103 20.14 -6.07 -0.97
C GLY A 103 19.71 -4.70 -1.42
N GLY A 104 19.85 -3.67 -0.57
CA GLY A 104 19.40 -2.32 -0.88
C GLY A 104 18.96 -1.56 0.36
N LYS A 105 18.14 -0.53 0.13
CA LYS A 105 17.59 0.31 1.20
C LYS A 105 16.10 0.20 1.24
N GLN A 106 15.51 0.26 2.44
CA GLN A 106 14.07 0.11 2.62
C GLN A 106 13.53 1.05 3.68
N ALA A 107 12.26 1.38 3.57
CA ALA A 107 11.50 2.13 4.58
C ALA A 107 10.04 1.72 4.50
N VAL A 108 9.37 1.65 5.65
CA VAL A 108 7.96 1.25 5.73
C VAL A 108 7.13 2.46 6.09
N LEU A 109 6.14 2.76 5.28
CA LEU A 109 5.16 3.81 5.52
C LEU A 109 3.79 3.22 5.80
N ASP A 110 2.89 4.05 6.33
CA ASP A 110 1.50 3.69 6.55
C ASP A 110 0.59 4.41 5.55
N ASP A 111 -0.40 3.67 5.04
CA ASP A 111 -1.50 4.31 4.32
C ASP A 111 -2.49 4.93 5.33
N PRO A 112 -3.56 5.63 4.88
CA PRO A 112 -4.49 6.27 5.81
C PRO A 112 -5.22 5.33 6.78
N ALA A 113 -5.32 4.04 6.43
CA ALA A 113 -5.95 3.04 7.29
C ALA A 113 -4.95 2.35 8.23
N GLY A 114 -3.66 2.70 8.14
CA GLY A 114 -2.61 2.04 8.91
C GLY A 114 -2.07 0.76 8.29
N ASN A 115 -2.31 0.54 7.00
CA ASN A 115 -1.71 -0.58 6.28
C ASN A 115 -0.28 -0.24 5.87
N PRO A 116 0.67 -1.17 6.03
CA PRO A 116 2.06 -0.90 5.69
C PRO A 116 2.32 -1.01 4.18
N VAL A 117 3.21 -0.15 3.70
CA VAL A 117 3.77 -0.22 2.35
C VAL A 117 5.28 -0.04 2.49
N GLU A 118 6.06 -0.88 1.82
CA GLU A 118 7.50 -0.76 1.84
C GLU A 118 8.00 -0.08 0.56
N LEU A 119 8.84 0.95 0.73
CA LEU A 119 9.64 1.47 -0.37
C LEU A 119 10.97 0.75 -0.37
N PHE A 120 11.46 0.37 -1.54
CA PHE A 120 12.71 -0.37 -1.66
C PHE A 120 13.53 0.15 -2.84
N GLN A 121 14.79 0.49 -2.54
CA GLN A 121 15.76 0.84 -3.57
C GLN A 121 16.78 -0.29 -3.65
N PRO A 122 16.78 -1.08 -4.73
CA PRO A 122 17.72 -2.19 -4.84
C PRO A 122 19.15 -1.68 -4.95
N ALA A 123 20.08 -2.41 -4.34
CA ALA A 123 21.49 -2.19 -4.55
C ALA A 123 21.87 -2.62 -5.95
N SER A 124 22.92 -2.00 -6.52
CA SER A 124 23.44 -2.45 -7.80
C SER A 124 23.96 -3.88 -7.63
N PRO A 125 23.57 -4.82 -8.53
CA PRO A 125 24.09 -6.18 -8.43
C PRO A 125 25.61 -6.20 -8.54
N THR A 126 26.24 -7.02 -7.73
CA THR A 126 27.66 -7.31 -7.87
C THR A 126 27.81 -8.39 -8.93
N VAL A 127 28.54 -8.11 -9.97
CA VAL A 127 28.73 -9.05 -11.08
C VAL A 127 30.01 -9.82 -10.89
#